data_6b8bca7cb3eef8fce7a6dfbaa114d739
#
_entry.id   6b8bca7cb3eef8fce7a6dfbaa114d739
#
_cell.length_a   1.000
_cell.length_b   1.000
_cell.length_c   1.000
_cell.angle_alpha   90.00
_cell.angle_beta   90.00
_cell.angle_gamma   90.00
#
_symmetry.space_group_name_H-M   'P 1'
#
loop_
_entity.id
_entity.type
_entity.pdbx_description
1 polymer ?
#
loop_
_entity_poly.entity_id
_entity_poly.type
_entity_poly.pdbx_seq_one_letter_code
_entity_poly.pdbx_strand_id
1 'polypeptide(L)'
;MPRPPISRRLERRLAAHQALHDPAREPRNGLRWLPELRRWQAARLRRSFAHFLADPSRRPAAEFFLDDVYGDRDFTRRDADIVRVLPMMQRLLPGKLLDTVADAIELGALTQALDLRMAESLRALAPRRRKLDEALYAQAYRDTGLPRLRTHQIDLIRRVGGGFGRALKLPGVAALLAFSRGPAKLAGLSELQGFLERGVAAFEALGDAEAFVAEIERAERKASKRLFAGEPDPFG
;
A
#
# COMPACT_ATOMS: atom_id res chain seq x y z
N MET A 1 27.41 9.01 -2.96
CA MET A 1 26.73 10.29 -2.63
C MET A 1 25.99 10.14 -1.32
N PRO A 2 26.07 11.08 -0.37
CA PRO A 2 25.31 11.02 0.88
C PRO A 2 23.82 11.08 0.58
N ARG A 3 23.03 10.28 1.32
CA ARG A 3 21.57 10.31 1.20
C ARG A 3 21.06 11.71 1.55
N PRO A 4 20.11 12.28 0.77
CA PRO A 4 19.53 13.57 1.10
C PRO A 4 18.84 13.52 2.47
N PRO A 5 18.76 14.66 3.19
CA PRO A 5 18.01 14.72 4.45
C PRO A 5 16.61 14.11 4.31
N ILE A 6 16.14 13.44 5.37
CA ILE A 6 14.86 12.73 5.37
C ILE A 6 13.70 13.64 4.95
N SER A 7 13.71 14.91 5.33
CA SER A 7 12.71 15.92 4.93
C SER A 7 12.59 16.08 3.42
N ARG A 8 13.70 16.29 2.74
CA ARG A 8 13.72 16.42 1.26
C ARG A 8 13.30 15.14 0.54
N ARG A 9 13.58 13.98 1.14
CA ARG A 9 13.15 12.69 0.60
C ARG A 9 11.62 12.53 0.72
N LEU A 10 11.05 12.86 1.88
CA LEU A 10 9.62 12.84 2.13
C LEU A 10 8.87 13.79 1.18
N GLU A 11 9.32 15.05 1.07
CA GLU A 11 8.70 16.04 0.18
C GLU A 11 8.68 15.58 -1.28
N ARG A 12 9.80 15.05 -1.80
CA ARG A 12 9.85 14.54 -3.17
C ARG A 12 8.95 13.34 -3.40
N ARG A 13 8.89 12.38 -2.45
CA ARG A 13 8.03 11.22 -2.55
C ARG A 13 6.56 11.61 -2.51
N LEU A 14 6.22 12.57 -1.65
CA LEU A 14 4.88 13.09 -1.54
C LEU A 14 4.44 13.83 -2.80
N ALA A 15 5.30 14.69 -3.35
CA ALA A 15 5.03 15.38 -4.62
C ALA A 15 4.83 14.38 -5.79
N ALA A 16 5.64 13.33 -5.86
CA ALA A 16 5.48 12.27 -6.85
C ALA A 16 4.17 11.49 -6.65
N HIS A 17 3.82 11.16 -5.42
CA HIS A 17 2.56 10.49 -5.08
C HIS A 17 1.35 11.34 -5.51
N GLN A 18 1.34 12.62 -5.17
CA GLN A 18 0.28 13.55 -5.55
C GLN A 18 0.14 13.68 -7.07
N ALA A 19 1.27 13.84 -7.79
CA ALA A 19 1.26 13.97 -9.24
C ALA A 19 0.65 12.74 -9.94
N LEU A 20 0.91 11.53 -9.41
CA LEU A 20 0.36 10.27 -9.96
C LEU A 20 -1.14 10.10 -9.67
N HIS A 21 -1.67 10.69 -8.62
CA HIS A 21 -3.09 10.61 -8.26
C HIS A 21 -3.93 11.79 -8.79
N ASP A 22 -3.30 12.85 -9.26
CA ASP A 22 -3.97 14.02 -9.84
C ASP A 22 -4.45 13.72 -11.26
N PRO A 23 -5.77 13.64 -11.55
CA PRO A 23 -6.27 13.37 -12.89
C PRO A 23 -5.88 14.44 -13.93
N ALA A 24 -5.60 15.68 -13.48
CA ALA A 24 -5.15 16.75 -14.38
C ALA A 24 -3.71 16.54 -14.85
N ARG A 25 -2.88 15.89 -14.05
CA ARG A 25 -1.47 15.60 -14.36
C ARG A 25 -1.28 14.21 -14.94
N GLU A 26 -2.12 13.26 -14.55
CA GLU A 26 -2.05 11.87 -14.94
C GLU A 26 -3.40 11.40 -15.51
N PRO A 27 -3.66 11.65 -16.80
CA PRO A 27 -4.95 11.35 -17.43
C PRO A 27 -5.28 9.85 -17.47
N ARG A 28 -4.31 8.95 -17.28
CA ARG A 28 -4.54 7.50 -17.16
C ARG A 28 -5.38 7.13 -15.94
N ASN A 29 -5.55 8.03 -14.96
CA ASN A 29 -6.50 7.85 -13.86
C ASN A 29 -7.95 7.70 -14.36
N GLY A 30 -8.29 8.21 -15.54
CA GLY A 30 -9.59 8.04 -16.19
C GLY A 30 -9.76 6.72 -16.97
N LEU A 31 -8.76 5.84 -16.98
CA LEU A 31 -8.88 4.57 -17.68
C LEU A 31 -9.89 3.65 -17.01
N ARG A 32 -10.88 3.17 -17.77
CA ARG A 32 -11.92 2.25 -17.27
C ARG A 32 -11.39 0.95 -16.66
N TRP A 33 -10.17 0.54 -17.07
CA TRP A 33 -9.53 -0.66 -16.56
C TRP A 33 -8.93 -0.47 -15.16
N LEU A 34 -8.68 0.75 -14.72
CA LEU A 34 -8.04 1.01 -13.42
C LEU A 34 -8.93 0.56 -12.24
N PRO A 35 -10.22 0.94 -12.14
CA PRO A 35 -11.07 0.43 -11.06
C PRO A 35 -11.32 -1.08 -11.16
N GLU A 36 -11.44 -1.65 -12.38
CA GLU A 36 -11.59 -3.09 -12.55
C GLU A 36 -10.33 -3.85 -12.09
N LEU A 37 -9.15 -3.36 -12.44
CA LEU A 37 -7.87 -3.91 -12.00
C LEU A 37 -7.77 -3.93 -10.48
N ARG A 38 -8.06 -2.82 -9.81
CA ARG A 38 -8.01 -2.71 -8.34
C ARG A 38 -8.97 -3.69 -7.65
N ARG A 39 -10.22 -3.77 -8.13
CA ARG A 39 -11.19 -4.75 -7.61
C ARG A 39 -10.69 -6.18 -7.77
N TRP A 40 -10.15 -6.51 -8.94
CA TRP A 40 -9.63 -7.85 -9.21
C TRP A 40 -8.43 -8.18 -8.31
N GLN A 41 -7.49 -7.23 -8.14
CA GLN A 41 -6.33 -7.38 -7.25
C GLN A 41 -6.76 -7.57 -5.80
N ALA A 42 -7.70 -6.77 -5.30
CA ALA A 42 -8.24 -6.92 -3.95
C ALA A 42 -8.89 -8.29 -3.73
N ALA A 43 -9.69 -8.77 -4.71
CA ALA A 43 -10.29 -10.09 -4.66
C ALA A 43 -9.24 -11.21 -4.70
N ARG A 44 -8.19 -11.07 -5.51
CA ARG A 44 -7.07 -12.01 -5.57
C ARG A 44 -6.33 -12.07 -4.24
N LEU A 45 -5.98 -10.92 -3.65
CA LEU A 45 -5.31 -10.86 -2.34
C LEU A 45 -6.13 -11.54 -1.25
N ARG A 46 -7.46 -11.33 -1.23
CA ARG A 46 -8.35 -12.02 -0.27
C ARG A 46 -8.31 -13.54 -0.44
N ARG A 47 -8.23 -14.06 -1.68
CA ARG A 47 -8.09 -15.50 -1.93
C ARG A 47 -6.72 -16.01 -1.48
N SER A 48 -5.64 -15.32 -1.87
CA SER A 48 -4.27 -15.73 -1.53
C SER A 48 -4.00 -15.74 -0.03
N PHE A 49 -4.66 -14.85 0.73
CA PHE A 49 -4.49 -14.71 2.18
C PHE A 49 -5.73 -15.16 2.98
N ALA A 50 -6.57 -16.04 2.41
CA ALA A 50 -7.76 -16.56 3.10
C ALA A 50 -7.42 -17.27 4.43
N HIS A 51 -6.27 -17.90 4.52
CA HIS A 51 -5.80 -18.55 5.74
C HIS A 51 -5.51 -17.56 6.88
N PHE A 52 -5.09 -16.31 6.59
CA PHE A 52 -5.00 -15.26 7.62
C PHE A 52 -6.37 -14.83 8.12
N LEU A 53 -7.36 -14.75 7.21
CA LEU A 53 -8.74 -14.40 7.58
C LEU A 53 -9.43 -15.49 8.41
N ALA A 54 -8.97 -16.74 8.28
CA ALA A 54 -9.46 -17.87 9.07
C ALA A 54 -8.82 -17.93 10.47
N ASP A 55 -7.65 -17.32 10.69
CA ASP A 55 -6.93 -17.30 11.96
C ASP A 55 -7.38 -16.09 12.82
N PRO A 56 -8.04 -16.30 13.98
CA PRO A 56 -8.51 -15.20 14.83
C PRO A 56 -7.42 -14.21 15.25
N SER A 57 -6.18 -14.67 15.43
CA SER A 57 -5.05 -13.82 15.85
C SER A 57 -4.51 -12.95 14.71
N ARG A 58 -4.65 -13.40 13.47
CA ARG A 58 -4.13 -12.72 12.27
C ARG A 58 -5.21 -11.96 11.51
N ARG A 59 -6.49 -12.33 11.71
CA ARG A 59 -7.62 -11.74 11.00
C ARG A 59 -7.65 -10.21 11.06
N PRO A 60 -7.51 -9.53 12.22
CA PRO A 60 -7.57 -8.08 12.27
C PRO A 60 -6.50 -7.41 11.40
N ALA A 61 -5.27 -7.95 11.40
CA ALA A 61 -4.18 -7.43 10.58
C ALA A 61 -4.42 -7.70 9.08
N ALA A 62 -4.95 -8.88 8.73
CA ALA A 62 -5.31 -9.21 7.36
C ALA A 62 -6.44 -8.32 6.82
N GLU A 63 -7.48 -8.07 7.59
CA GLU A 63 -8.58 -7.16 7.23
C GLU A 63 -8.06 -5.73 7.05
N PHE A 64 -7.26 -5.22 7.97
CA PHE A 64 -6.64 -3.91 7.84
C PHE A 64 -5.79 -3.81 6.55
N PHE A 65 -4.97 -4.82 6.28
CA PHE A 65 -4.14 -4.86 5.09
C PHE A 65 -4.99 -4.89 3.79
N LEU A 66 -6.02 -5.73 3.75
CA LEU A 66 -6.86 -5.94 2.57
C LEU A 66 -7.84 -4.79 2.34
N ASP A 67 -8.34 -4.13 3.39
CA ASP A 67 -9.42 -3.14 3.30
C ASP A 67 -8.92 -1.69 3.40
N ASP A 68 -7.95 -1.44 4.29
CA ASP A 68 -7.45 -0.09 4.57
C ASP A 68 -6.18 0.26 3.78
N VAL A 69 -5.40 -0.74 3.33
CA VAL A 69 -4.16 -0.53 2.58
C VAL A 69 -4.34 -0.84 1.09
N TYR A 70 -4.97 -1.96 0.74
CA TYR A 70 -5.17 -2.44 -0.63
C TYR A 70 -6.63 -2.42 -1.10
N GLY A 71 -7.56 -1.96 -0.24
CA GLY A 71 -8.98 -1.92 -0.58
C GLY A 71 -9.30 -0.98 -1.73
N ASP A 72 -10.49 -1.18 -2.33
CA ASP A 72 -11.04 -0.35 -3.40
C ASP A 72 -11.68 0.95 -2.84
N ARG A 73 -11.10 1.51 -1.78
CA ARG A 73 -11.59 2.74 -1.15
C ARG A 73 -10.94 3.97 -1.76
N ASP A 74 -11.66 5.08 -1.75
CA ASP A 74 -11.09 6.39 -2.06
C ASP A 74 -10.23 6.88 -0.88
N PHE A 75 -8.92 6.87 -1.08
CA PHE A 75 -7.94 7.31 -0.08
C PHE A 75 -7.54 8.79 -0.24
N THR A 76 -8.18 9.53 -1.14
CA THR A 76 -7.81 10.92 -1.50
C THR A 76 -7.78 11.85 -0.28
N ARG A 77 -8.76 11.73 0.63
CA ARG A 77 -8.82 12.54 1.86
C ARG A 77 -7.68 12.19 2.82
N ARG A 78 -7.46 10.91 3.08
CA ARG A 78 -6.36 10.44 3.92
C ARG A 78 -5.01 10.91 3.39
N ASP A 79 -4.80 10.82 2.11
CA ASP A 79 -3.55 11.21 1.46
C ASP A 79 -3.34 12.74 1.50
N ALA A 80 -4.41 13.53 1.36
CA ALA A 80 -4.38 14.97 1.58
C ALA A 80 -4.05 15.33 3.04
N ASP A 81 -4.58 14.57 4.01
CA ASP A 81 -4.30 14.75 5.43
C ASP A 81 -2.83 14.50 5.76
N ILE A 82 -2.19 13.50 5.13
CA ILE A 82 -0.75 13.23 5.31
C ILE A 82 0.07 14.47 4.93
N VAL A 83 -0.29 15.16 3.84
CA VAL A 83 0.39 16.40 3.41
C VAL A 83 0.33 17.47 4.51
N ARG A 84 -0.85 17.66 5.08
CA ARG A 84 -1.10 18.69 6.10
C ARG A 84 -0.34 18.44 7.40
N VAL A 85 -0.18 17.18 7.79
CA VAL A 85 0.47 16.80 9.05
C VAL A 85 1.98 16.56 8.91
N LEU A 86 2.49 16.46 7.69
CA LEU A 86 3.90 16.14 7.43
C LEU A 86 4.90 17.07 8.16
N PRO A 87 4.72 18.41 8.18
CA PRO A 87 5.64 19.31 8.91
C PRO A 87 5.65 19.03 10.42
N MET A 88 4.51 18.66 10.99
CA MET A 88 4.41 18.29 12.40
C MET A 88 5.08 16.94 12.66
N MET A 89 4.84 15.95 11.78
CA MET A 89 5.47 14.63 11.87
C MET A 89 7.00 14.74 11.83
N GLN A 90 7.54 15.58 10.96
CA GLN A 90 9.00 15.82 10.85
C GLN A 90 9.63 16.36 12.14
N ARG A 91 8.85 17.11 12.95
CA ARG A 91 9.32 17.69 14.23
C ARG A 91 9.17 16.72 15.40
N LEU A 92 8.14 15.88 15.38
CA LEU A 92 7.74 15.07 16.54
C LEU A 92 8.15 13.60 16.44
N LEU A 93 8.29 13.04 15.23
CA LEU A 93 8.57 11.62 15.07
C LEU A 93 10.07 11.33 15.04
N PRO A 94 10.51 10.25 15.68
CA PRO A 94 11.86 9.73 15.52
C PRO A 94 12.18 9.41 14.05
N GLY A 95 13.45 9.60 13.64
CA GLY A 95 13.88 9.40 12.26
C GLY A 95 13.50 8.04 11.66
N LYS A 96 13.55 6.97 12.46
CA LYS A 96 13.13 5.62 12.01
C LYS A 96 11.64 5.52 11.64
N LEU A 97 10.77 6.27 12.32
CA LEU A 97 9.34 6.36 11.97
C LEU A 97 9.14 7.19 10.72
N LEU A 98 9.86 8.28 10.56
CA LEU A 98 9.85 9.08 9.34
C LEU A 98 10.32 8.28 8.13
N ASP A 99 11.30 7.38 8.29
CA ASP A 99 11.70 6.44 7.23
C ASP A 99 10.55 5.51 6.84
N THR A 100 9.81 4.98 7.82
CA THR A 100 8.64 4.13 7.56
C THR A 100 7.54 4.88 6.81
N VAL A 101 7.26 6.13 7.21
CA VAL A 101 6.30 7.01 6.51
C VAL A 101 6.76 7.28 5.07
N ALA A 102 8.05 7.58 4.89
CA ALA A 102 8.61 7.80 3.55
C ALA A 102 8.50 6.56 2.66
N ASP A 103 8.72 5.36 3.20
CA ASP A 103 8.57 4.10 2.49
C ASP A 103 7.10 3.80 2.18
N ALA A 104 6.15 4.16 3.05
CA ALA A 104 4.71 4.02 2.80
C ALA A 104 4.24 4.94 1.66
N ILE A 105 4.68 6.20 1.64
CA ILE A 105 4.38 7.13 0.55
C ILE A 105 4.98 6.63 -0.78
N GLU A 106 6.21 6.12 -0.77
CA GLU A 106 6.83 5.54 -1.96
C GLU A 106 6.08 4.30 -2.44
N LEU A 107 5.65 3.42 -1.52
CA LEU A 107 4.85 2.25 -1.85
C LEU A 107 3.55 2.65 -2.55
N GLY A 108 2.82 3.63 -2.02
CA GLY A 108 1.60 4.15 -2.64
C GLY A 108 1.85 4.71 -4.03
N ALA A 109 2.88 5.55 -4.21
CA ALA A 109 3.25 6.11 -5.50
C ALA A 109 3.64 5.02 -6.52
N LEU A 110 4.46 4.04 -6.10
CA LEU A 110 4.90 2.95 -6.97
C LEU A 110 3.75 2.02 -7.35
N THR A 111 2.85 1.71 -6.41
CA THR A 111 1.65 0.91 -6.68
C THR A 111 0.78 1.60 -7.71
N GLN A 112 0.49 2.89 -7.53
CA GLN A 112 -0.28 3.67 -8.50
C GLN A 112 0.37 3.68 -9.89
N ALA A 113 1.68 3.93 -9.96
CA ALA A 113 2.40 3.96 -11.23
C ALA A 113 2.34 2.61 -11.97
N LEU A 114 2.45 1.51 -11.24
CA LEU A 114 2.36 0.15 -11.80
C LEU A 114 0.92 -0.19 -12.23
N ASP A 115 -0.09 0.23 -11.45
CA ASP A 115 -1.50 0.03 -11.80
C ASP A 115 -1.91 0.82 -13.06
N LEU A 116 -1.43 2.05 -13.20
CA LEU A 116 -1.66 2.85 -14.40
C LEU A 116 -1.08 2.17 -15.65
N ARG A 117 0.12 1.60 -15.56
CA ARG A 117 0.73 0.83 -16.65
C ARG A 117 -0.04 -0.44 -16.96
N MET A 118 -0.46 -1.17 -15.92
CA MET A 118 -1.33 -2.35 -16.08
C MET A 118 -2.66 -1.98 -16.76
N ALA A 119 -3.32 -0.90 -16.33
CA ALA A 119 -4.57 -0.44 -16.94
C ALA A 119 -4.40 -0.04 -18.42
N GLU A 120 -3.25 0.55 -18.76
CA GLU A 120 -2.91 0.89 -20.15
C GLU A 120 -2.67 -0.36 -21.01
N SER A 121 -1.91 -1.35 -20.50
CA SER A 121 -1.72 -2.64 -21.15
C SER A 121 -3.05 -3.39 -21.34
N LEU A 122 -3.90 -3.44 -20.31
CA LEU A 122 -5.24 -4.03 -20.39
C LEU A 122 -6.11 -3.36 -21.44
N ARG A 123 -6.03 -2.03 -21.58
CA ARG A 123 -6.73 -1.29 -22.63
C ARG A 123 -6.27 -1.71 -24.03
N ALA A 124 -4.97 -1.90 -24.20
CA ALA A 124 -4.38 -2.32 -25.48
C ALA A 124 -4.72 -3.79 -25.81
N LEU A 125 -4.55 -4.70 -24.85
CA LEU A 125 -4.76 -6.13 -25.02
C LEU A 125 -6.25 -6.51 -25.20
N ALA A 126 -7.15 -5.80 -24.52
CA ALA A 126 -8.55 -6.17 -24.47
C ALA A 126 -9.49 -4.94 -24.59
N PRO A 127 -9.47 -4.21 -25.72
CA PRO A 127 -10.20 -2.95 -25.89
C PRO A 127 -11.72 -3.10 -25.78
N ARG A 128 -12.27 -4.29 -26.07
CA ARG A 128 -13.72 -4.58 -26.04
C ARG A 128 -14.17 -5.31 -24.78
N ARG A 129 -13.26 -5.91 -24.02
CA ARG A 129 -13.60 -6.63 -22.77
C ARG A 129 -13.86 -5.65 -21.63
N ARG A 130 -14.69 -6.11 -20.68
CA ARG A 130 -15.08 -5.31 -19.48
C ARG A 130 -14.74 -6.00 -18.16
N LYS A 131 -14.39 -7.29 -18.19
CA LYS A 131 -14.06 -8.09 -17.01
C LYS A 131 -12.63 -8.59 -17.12
N LEU A 132 -11.93 -8.52 -16.02
CA LEU A 132 -10.59 -9.04 -15.86
C LEU A 132 -10.65 -10.46 -15.31
N ASP A 133 -9.96 -11.38 -15.98
CA ASP A 133 -9.68 -12.73 -15.49
C ASP A 133 -8.17 -12.91 -15.26
N GLU A 134 -7.80 -14.05 -14.70
CA GLU A 134 -6.43 -14.36 -14.34
C GLU A 134 -5.50 -14.40 -15.55
N ALA A 135 -5.94 -15.00 -16.65
CA ALA A 135 -5.14 -15.11 -17.87
C ALA A 135 -4.80 -13.73 -18.46
N LEU A 136 -5.79 -12.84 -18.55
CA LEU A 136 -5.60 -11.47 -19.03
C LEU A 136 -4.75 -10.64 -18.05
N TYR A 137 -4.94 -10.83 -16.73
CA TYR A 137 -4.10 -10.20 -15.72
C TYR A 137 -2.63 -10.63 -15.86
N ALA A 138 -2.38 -11.95 -15.98
CA ALA A 138 -1.04 -12.49 -16.14
C ALA A 138 -0.38 -11.99 -17.44
N GLN A 139 -1.14 -11.90 -18.54
CA GLN A 139 -0.64 -11.35 -19.79
C GLN A 139 -0.27 -9.86 -19.65
N ALA A 140 -1.15 -9.03 -19.08
CA ALA A 140 -0.90 -7.62 -18.86
C ALA A 140 0.28 -7.39 -17.88
N TYR A 141 0.43 -8.24 -16.87
CA TYR A 141 1.55 -8.18 -15.93
C TYR A 141 2.90 -8.40 -16.64
N ARG A 142 2.98 -9.38 -17.55
CA ARG A 142 4.18 -9.63 -18.37
C ARG A 142 4.43 -8.49 -19.36
N ASP A 143 3.38 -8.02 -20.02
CA ASP A 143 3.46 -6.95 -21.01
C ASP A 143 3.97 -5.64 -20.40
N THR A 144 3.51 -5.27 -19.22
CA THR A 144 4.06 -4.12 -18.49
C THR A 144 5.51 -4.28 -18.11
N GLY A 145 6.01 -5.49 -17.92
CA GLY A 145 7.38 -5.79 -17.54
C GLY A 145 7.76 -5.21 -16.17
N LEU A 146 8.95 -4.62 -16.06
CA LEU A 146 9.45 -3.93 -14.87
C LEU A 146 9.67 -4.83 -13.65
N PRO A 147 10.31 -6.03 -13.78
CA PRO A 147 10.48 -6.97 -12.67
C PRO A 147 11.24 -6.36 -11.48
N ARG A 148 12.20 -5.46 -11.74
CA ARG A 148 12.92 -4.75 -10.66
C ARG A 148 12.03 -3.83 -9.84
N LEU A 149 11.08 -3.13 -10.47
CA LEU A 149 10.13 -2.26 -9.77
C LEU A 149 9.10 -3.08 -9.00
N ARG A 150 8.66 -4.23 -9.53
CA ARG A 150 7.80 -5.16 -8.78
C ARG A 150 8.52 -5.74 -7.56
N THR A 151 9.78 -6.14 -7.71
CA THR A 151 10.60 -6.55 -6.56
C THR A 151 10.70 -5.44 -5.52
N HIS A 152 10.99 -4.21 -5.96
CA HIS A 152 11.07 -3.06 -5.06
C HIS A 152 9.75 -2.75 -4.36
N GLN A 153 8.60 -2.89 -5.05
CA GLN A 153 7.26 -2.77 -4.44
C GLN A 153 7.07 -3.78 -3.30
N ILE A 154 7.46 -5.03 -3.52
CA ILE A 154 7.36 -6.09 -2.50
C ILE A 154 8.31 -5.83 -1.32
N ASP A 155 9.53 -5.34 -1.58
CA ASP A 155 10.47 -4.90 -0.55
C ASP A 155 9.89 -3.77 0.31
N LEU A 156 9.18 -2.83 -0.32
CA LEU A 156 8.51 -1.74 0.39
C LEU A 156 7.39 -2.25 1.29
N ILE A 157 6.59 -3.22 0.85
CA ILE A 157 5.56 -3.87 1.69
C ILE A 157 6.21 -4.41 2.98
N ARG A 158 7.32 -5.14 2.83
CA ARG A 158 8.06 -5.69 3.97
C ARG A 158 8.58 -4.60 4.90
N ARG A 159 9.21 -3.55 4.36
CA ARG A 159 9.76 -2.45 5.15
C ARG A 159 8.69 -1.67 5.89
N VAL A 160 7.58 -1.35 5.23
CA VAL A 160 6.46 -0.61 5.81
C VAL A 160 5.81 -1.41 6.94
N GLY A 161 5.43 -2.66 6.68
CA GLY A 161 4.80 -3.52 7.69
C GLY A 161 5.71 -3.80 8.89
N GLY A 162 6.98 -4.15 8.64
CA GLY A 162 7.96 -4.35 9.72
C GLY A 162 8.29 -3.05 10.46
N GLY A 163 8.34 -1.92 9.76
CA GLY A 163 8.53 -0.59 10.36
C GLY A 163 7.37 -0.21 11.27
N PHE A 164 6.13 -0.46 10.82
CA PHE A 164 4.92 -0.23 11.59
C PHE A 164 4.87 -1.11 12.85
N GLY A 165 5.12 -2.43 12.71
CA GLY A 165 5.17 -3.34 13.86
C GLY A 165 6.23 -2.95 14.91
N ARG A 166 7.39 -2.41 14.48
CA ARG A 166 8.40 -1.86 15.41
C ARG A 166 7.94 -0.57 16.06
N ALA A 167 7.24 0.29 15.34
CA ALA A 167 6.70 1.55 15.85
C ALA A 167 5.76 1.31 17.04
N LEU A 168 4.91 0.30 16.95
CA LEU A 168 3.95 -0.05 17.99
C LEU A 168 4.60 -0.56 19.28
N LYS A 169 5.82 -1.10 19.19
CA LYS A 169 6.59 -1.53 20.36
C LYS A 169 7.24 -0.34 21.11
N LEU A 170 7.19 0.88 20.56
CA LEU A 170 7.72 2.07 21.23
C LEU A 170 6.76 2.53 22.33
N PRO A 171 7.27 2.77 23.55
CA PRO A 171 6.44 3.27 24.66
C PRO A 171 5.73 4.56 24.28
N GLY A 172 4.44 4.66 24.61
CA GLY A 172 3.66 5.87 24.45
C GLY A 172 3.05 6.12 23.07
N VAL A 173 3.33 5.31 22.03
CA VAL A 173 2.74 5.50 20.69
C VAL A 173 1.23 5.38 20.73
N ALA A 174 0.68 4.34 21.37
CA ALA A 174 -0.76 4.16 21.51
C ALA A 174 -1.41 5.31 22.32
N ALA A 175 -0.76 5.74 23.40
CA ALA A 175 -1.23 6.88 24.21
C ALA A 175 -1.21 8.19 23.41
N LEU A 176 -0.13 8.46 22.67
CA LEU A 176 -0.03 9.64 21.81
C LEU A 176 -1.15 9.66 20.77
N LEU A 177 -1.44 8.52 20.14
CA LEU A 177 -2.50 8.38 19.15
C LEU A 177 -3.89 8.64 19.79
N ALA A 178 -4.13 8.11 20.99
CA ALA A 178 -5.36 8.36 21.73
C ALA A 178 -5.52 9.85 22.11
N PHE A 179 -4.44 10.49 22.57
CA PHE A 179 -4.43 11.93 22.89
C PHE A 179 -4.65 12.83 21.68
N SER A 180 -4.16 12.43 20.50
CA SER A 180 -4.32 13.20 19.26
C SER A 180 -5.73 13.18 18.70
N ARG A 181 -6.64 12.31 19.19
CA ARG A 181 -8.01 12.12 18.65
C ARG A 181 -8.83 13.42 18.65
N GLY A 182 -8.85 14.14 19.75
CA GLY A 182 -9.56 15.43 19.87
C GLY A 182 -8.98 16.49 18.92
N PRO A 183 -7.69 16.82 19.01
CA PRO A 183 -7.03 17.74 18.09
C PRO A 183 -7.17 17.35 16.60
N ALA A 184 -7.05 16.08 16.26
CA ALA A 184 -7.20 15.58 14.89
C ALA A 184 -8.62 15.82 14.35
N LYS A 185 -9.66 15.58 15.18
CA LYS A 185 -11.04 15.86 14.82
C LYS A 185 -11.27 17.35 14.56
N LEU A 186 -10.78 18.22 15.42
CA LEU A 186 -10.88 19.67 15.25
C LEU A 186 -10.12 20.17 14.01
N ALA A 187 -9.00 19.53 13.66
CA ALA A 187 -8.22 19.83 12.46
C ALA A 187 -8.79 19.21 11.18
N GLY A 188 -9.89 18.44 11.24
CA GLY A 188 -10.48 17.74 10.10
C GLY A 188 -9.66 16.54 9.61
N LEU A 189 -8.86 15.92 10.49
CA LEU A 189 -7.96 14.79 10.19
C LEU A 189 -8.53 13.44 10.64
N SER A 190 -9.85 13.33 10.77
CA SER A 190 -10.52 12.15 11.35
C SER A 190 -10.27 10.87 10.56
N GLU A 191 -10.15 10.95 9.24
CA GLU A 191 -9.89 9.77 8.39
C GLU A 191 -8.48 9.22 8.60
N LEU A 192 -7.47 10.08 8.62
CA LEU A 192 -6.10 9.70 8.92
C LEU A 192 -5.98 9.14 10.34
N GLN A 193 -6.61 9.80 11.32
CA GLN A 193 -6.62 9.33 12.71
C GLN A 193 -7.25 7.94 12.82
N GLY A 194 -8.43 7.74 12.24
CA GLY A 194 -9.12 6.44 12.24
C GLY A 194 -8.32 5.34 11.53
N PHE A 195 -7.65 5.65 10.43
CA PHE A 195 -6.76 4.72 9.75
C PHE A 195 -5.61 4.28 10.68
N LEU A 196 -4.94 5.23 11.35
CA LEU A 196 -3.84 4.93 12.26
C LEU A 196 -4.32 4.10 13.47
N GLU A 197 -5.48 4.43 14.04
CA GLU A 197 -6.05 3.69 15.18
C GLU A 197 -6.41 2.24 14.80
N ARG A 198 -7.05 2.05 13.63
CA ARG A 198 -7.34 0.68 13.14
C ARG A 198 -6.07 -0.12 12.90
N GLY A 199 -5.05 0.51 12.31
CA GLY A 199 -3.76 -0.13 12.10
C GLY A 199 -3.08 -0.53 13.40
N VAL A 200 -3.08 0.35 14.41
CA VAL A 200 -2.54 0.05 15.75
C VAL A 200 -3.27 -1.14 16.35
N ALA A 201 -4.60 -1.09 16.44
CA ALA A 201 -5.39 -2.18 17.02
C ALA A 201 -5.20 -3.51 16.29
N ALA A 202 -5.12 -3.48 14.96
CA ALA A 202 -4.91 -4.65 14.12
C ALA A 202 -3.55 -5.32 14.36
N PHE A 203 -2.49 -4.52 14.48
CA PHE A 203 -1.14 -5.04 14.71
C PHE A 203 -0.83 -5.35 16.17
N GLU A 204 -1.51 -4.72 17.14
CA GLU A 204 -1.43 -5.11 18.56
C GLU A 204 -2.00 -6.51 18.80
N ALA A 205 -3.05 -6.89 18.06
CA ALA A 205 -3.61 -8.23 18.11
C ALA A 205 -2.66 -9.31 17.52
N LEU A 206 -1.67 -8.88 16.73
CA LEU A 206 -0.76 -9.76 16.02
C LEU A 206 0.44 -10.12 16.91
N GLY A 207 0.59 -11.37 17.30
CA GLY A 207 1.71 -11.82 18.16
C GLY A 207 3.08 -11.59 17.52
N ASP A 208 3.22 -11.89 16.22
CA ASP A 208 4.45 -11.70 15.44
C ASP A 208 4.18 -10.99 14.11
N ALA A 209 4.23 -9.66 14.15
CA ALA A 209 4.05 -8.80 12.98
C ALA A 209 5.14 -9.04 11.91
N GLU A 210 6.35 -9.42 12.30
CA GLU A 210 7.46 -9.63 11.39
C GLU A 210 7.27 -10.93 10.59
N ALA A 211 6.84 -12.01 11.23
CA ALA A 211 6.50 -13.28 10.58
C ALA A 211 5.31 -13.09 9.62
N PHE A 212 4.27 -12.37 10.03
CA PHE A 212 3.11 -12.06 9.19
C PHE A 212 3.51 -11.34 7.89
N VAL A 213 4.27 -10.26 8.00
CA VAL A 213 4.71 -9.48 6.83
C VAL A 213 5.70 -10.26 5.96
N ALA A 214 6.56 -11.08 6.56
CA ALA A 214 7.49 -11.94 5.82
C ALA A 214 6.76 -13.03 5.02
N GLU A 215 5.63 -13.53 5.50
CA GLU A 215 4.80 -14.49 4.76
C GLU A 215 4.14 -13.83 3.54
N ILE A 216 3.60 -12.61 3.70
CA ILE A 216 3.08 -11.82 2.57
C ILE A 216 4.18 -11.57 1.53
N GLU A 217 5.37 -11.14 1.96
CA GLU A 217 6.50 -10.93 1.05
C GLU A 217 6.84 -12.18 0.25
N ARG A 218 6.96 -13.33 0.91
CA ARG A 218 7.28 -14.61 0.22
C ARG A 218 6.21 -14.99 -0.79
N ALA A 219 4.93 -14.88 -0.43
CA ALA A 219 3.82 -15.18 -1.32
C ALA A 219 3.80 -14.26 -2.55
N GLU A 220 3.94 -12.95 -2.36
CA GLU A 220 3.94 -11.99 -3.47
C GLU A 220 5.19 -12.14 -4.36
N ARG A 221 6.36 -12.47 -3.80
CA ARG A 221 7.56 -12.79 -4.61
C ARG A 221 7.36 -14.04 -5.45
N LYS A 222 6.78 -15.10 -4.87
CA LYS A 222 6.45 -16.34 -5.59
C LYS A 222 5.49 -16.05 -6.73
N ALA A 223 4.38 -15.33 -6.45
CA ALA A 223 3.40 -14.94 -7.45
C ALA A 223 4.02 -14.10 -8.57
N SER A 224 4.80 -13.07 -8.24
CA SER A 224 5.47 -12.22 -9.21
C SER A 224 6.44 -13.00 -10.11
N LYS A 225 7.23 -13.91 -9.54
CA LYS A 225 8.15 -14.78 -10.30
C LYS A 225 7.39 -15.68 -11.28
N ARG A 226 6.31 -16.33 -10.84
CA ARG A 226 5.47 -17.22 -11.68
C ARG A 226 4.75 -16.45 -12.79
N LEU A 227 4.23 -15.24 -12.48
CA LEU A 227 3.63 -14.36 -13.47
C LEU A 227 4.62 -14.00 -14.59
N PHE A 228 5.85 -13.61 -14.26
CA PHE A 228 6.86 -13.29 -15.27
C PHE A 228 7.33 -14.52 -16.05
N ALA A 229 7.36 -15.69 -15.42
CA ALA A 229 7.68 -16.96 -16.07
C ALA A 229 6.55 -17.48 -16.98
N GLY A 230 5.35 -16.92 -16.87
CA GLY A 230 4.18 -17.40 -17.62
C GLY A 230 3.66 -18.73 -17.14
N GLU A 231 3.91 -19.09 -15.89
CA GLU A 231 3.43 -20.33 -15.29
C GLU A 231 1.90 -20.32 -15.16
N PRO A 232 1.24 -21.48 -15.34
CA PRO A 232 -0.18 -21.62 -15.03
C PRO A 232 -0.40 -21.47 -13.52
N ASP A 233 -1.57 -20.96 -13.13
CA ASP A 233 -1.93 -20.76 -11.72
C ASP A 233 -0.85 -20.02 -10.91
N PRO A 234 -0.54 -18.77 -11.24
CA PRO A 234 0.57 -18.06 -10.63
C PRO A 234 0.36 -17.75 -9.14
N PHE A 235 -0.84 -17.93 -8.62
CA PHE A 235 -1.25 -17.60 -7.25
C PHE A 235 -1.46 -18.83 -6.35
N GLY A 236 -1.36 -20.02 -6.89
CA GLY A 236 -1.47 -21.32 -6.18
C GLY A 236 -0.21 -21.76 -5.45
#